data_a0ed9174022b42cbafecbe09d11c3d1a
#
_entry.id   a0ed9174022b42cbafecbe09d11c3d1a
#
_cell.length_a   1.000
_cell.length_b   1.000
_cell.length_c   1.000
_cell.angle_alpha   90.00
_cell.angle_beta   90.00
_cell.angle_gamma   90.00
#
_symmetry.space_group_name_H-M   'P 1'
#
loop_
_entity.id
_entity.type
_entity.pdbx_description
1 polymer ?
#
loop_
_entity_poly.entity_id
_entity_poly.type
_entity_poly.pdbx_seq_one_letter_code
_entity_poly.pdbx_strand_id
1 'polypeptide(L)'
;MTAGAYSIPEVQRLVATLVASKPGGRIAEIGTSYGDGARAIVAALPAGATFVTIELDPERALLAREALAGTRAEVLEGDWRDHLPQRAPFDAVFADGGVGYEEVVDLLAPGGIVVKDDLTPGGPIEGDATREALLLDPRLEATEILVTAEMACIVAVRRSS
;
A
#
# COMPACT_ATOMS: atom_id res chain seq x y z
N MET A 1 -18.11 3.00 18.65
CA MET A 1 -17.70 2.38 17.37
C MET A 1 -16.35 2.95 17.01
N THR A 2 -15.31 2.18 17.15
CA THR A 2 -13.97 2.54 16.70
C THR A 2 -13.99 2.66 15.19
N ALA A 3 -13.86 3.90 14.68
CA ALA A 3 -13.52 4.14 13.29
C ALA A 3 -12.10 3.57 13.11
N GLY A 4 -11.99 2.41 12.56
CA GLY A 4 -10.71 1.77 12.47
C GLY A 4 -10.69 0.79 11.33
N ALA A 5 -9.69 0.91 10.53
CA ALA A 5 -9.16 -0.13 9.67
C ALA A 5 -9.90 -0.49 8.37
N TYR A 6 -10.67 0.44 7.82
CA TYR A 6 -11.22 0.24 6.46
C TYR A 6 -10.69 1.34 5.54
N SER A 7 -10.01 0.92 4.48
CA SER A 7 -9.70 1.84 3.40
C SER A 7 -11.02 2.35 2.79
N ILE A 8 -11.18 3.66 2.72
CA ILE A 8 -12.40 4.27 2.17
C ILE A 8 -12.51 4.05 0.66
N PRO A 9 -13.72 4.10 0.07
CA PRO A 9 -13.93 3.82 -1.35
C PRO A 9 -13.10 4.69 -2.30
N GLU A 10 -12.80 5.92 -1.90
CA GLU A 10 -11.98 6.86 -2.68
C GLU A 10 -10.52 6.38 -2.76
N VAL A 11 -9.96 5.93 -1.64
CA VAL A 11 -8.60 5.34 -1.57
C VAL A 11 -8.56 4.04 -2.35
N GLN A 12 -9.56 3.18 -2.18
CA GLN A 12 -9.65 1.91 -2.93
C GLN A 12 -9.66 2.16 -4.44
N ARG A 13 -10.39 3.17 -4.93
CA ARG A 13 -10.39 3.54 -6.35
C ARG A 13 -9.05 4.09 -6.82
N LEU A 14 -8.39 4.93 -6.00
CA LEU A 14 -7.05 5.43 -6.30
C LEU A 14 -6.06 4.27 -6.46
N VAL A 15 -5.98 3.39 -5.47
CA VAL A 15 -5.07 2.24 -5.48
C VAL A 15 -5.38 1.30 -6.64
N ALA A 16 -6.65 0.98 -6.88
CA ALA A 16 -7.09 0.15 -7.99
C ALA A 16 -6.69 0.75 -9.35
N THR A 17 -6.81 2.07 -9.52
CA THR A 17 -6.41 2.77 -10.75
C THR A 17 -4.90 2.65 -10.98
N LEU A 18 -4.09 2.84 -9.94
CA LEU A 18 -2.64 2.71 -10.04
C LEU A 18 -2.20 1.27 -10.31
N VAL A 19 -2.83 0.29 -9.68
CA VAL A 19 -2.58 -1.15 -9.90
C VAL A 19 -2.91 -1.54 -11.34
N ALA A 20 -4.03 -1.07 -11.88
CA ALA A 20 -4.44 -1.35 -13.26
C ALA A 20 -3.40 -0.86 -14.30
N SER A 21 -2.57 0.11 -13.95
CA SER A 21 -1.48 0.62 -14.80
C SER A 21 -0.21 -0.25 -14.82
N LYS A 22 -0.21 -1.39 -14.10
CA LYS A 22 0.97 -2.25 -13.92
C LYS A 22 0.78 -3.66 -14.50
N PRO A 23 0.59 -3.82 -15.83
CA PRO A 23 0.45 -5.14 -16.46
C PRO A 23 1.71 -5.99 -16.21
N GLY A 24 1.53 -7.23 -15.78
CA GLY A 24 2.63 -8.12 -15.40
C GLY A 24 3.37 -7.72 -14.13
N GLY A 25 2.92 -6.66 -13.44
CA GLY A 25 3.59 -6.10 -12.28
C GLY A 25 3.44 -6.95 -11.01
N ARG A 26 4.32 -6.67 -10.05
CA ARG A 26 4.32 -7.26 -8.72
C ARG A 26 3.78 -6.24 -7.73
N ILE A 27 2.67 -6.57 -7.10
CA ILE A 27 1.93 -5.67 -6.21
C ILE A 27 2.00 -6.21 -4.79
N ALA A 28 2.20 -5.33 -3.82
CA ALA A 28 2.14 -5.68 -2.41
C ALA A 28 1.21 -4.74 -1.64
N GLU A 29 0.60 -5.27 -0.58
CA GLU A 29 -0.12 -4.49 0.42
C GLU A 29 0.42 -4.83 1.81
N ILE A 30 0.67 -3.81 2.62
CA ILE A 30 1.08 -3.93 4.02
C ILE A 30 -0.08 -3.47 4.90
N GLY A 31 -0.64 -4.39 5.69
CA GLY A 31 -1.84 -4.14 6.48
C GLY A 31 -3.11 -4.56 5.75
N THR A 32 -3.35 -5.87 5.65
CA THR A 32 -4.54 -6.41 4.97
C THR A 32 -5.84 -6.07 5.70
N SER A 33 -5.78 -5.95 7.03
CA SER A 33 -6.96 -5.80 7.88
C SER A 33 -8.01 -6.87 7.56
N TYR A 34 -9.23 -6.48 7.22
CA TYR A 34 -10.32 -7.41 6.84
C TYR A 34 -10.42 -7.67 5.33
N GLY A 35 -9.46 -7.18 4.55
CA GLY A 35 -9.32 -7.47 3.12
C GLY A 35 -10.07 -6.53 2.16
N ASP A 36 -10.60 -5.41 2.63
CA ASP A 36 -11.37 -4.49 1.75
C ASP A 36 -10.45 -3.81 0.71
N GLY A 37 -9.29 -3.32 1.12
CA GLY A 37 -8.27 -2.79 0.21
C GLY A 37 -7.79 -3.85 -0.77
N ALA A 38 -7.47 -5.03 -0.23
CA ALA A 38 -7.02 -6.17 -1.02
C ALA A 38 -8.05 -6.61 -2.09
N ARG A 39 -9.35 -6.57 -1.79
CA ARG A 39 -10.41 -6.86 -2.77
C ARG A 39 -10.41 -5.86 -3.93
N ALA A 40 -10.24 -4.57 -3.64
CA ALA A 40 -10.16 -3.54 -4.66
C ALA A 40 -8.94 -3.73 -5.56
N ILE A 41 -7.79 -4.10 -4.98
CA ILE A 41 -6.57 -4.43 -5.72
C ILE A 41 -6.80 -5.64 -6.62
N VAL A 42 -7.34 -6.74 -6.07
CA VAL A 42 -7.60 -7.98 -6.84
C VAL A 42 -8.54 -7.74 -8.01
N ALA A 43 -9.59 -6.94 -7.81
CA ALA A 43 -10.56 -6.61 -8.86
C ALA A 43 -9.92 -5.82 -10.02
N ALA A 44 -8.90 -5.03 -9.74
CA ALA A 44 -8.18 -4.21 -10.72
C ALA A 44 -6.92 -4.88 -11.27
N LEU A 45 -6.53 -6.04 -10.73
CA LEU A 45 -5.25 -6.68 -11.02
C LEU A 45 -5.15 -7.10 -12.49
N PRO A 46 -4.25 -6.51 -13.29
CA PRO A 46 -4.18 -6.79 -14.71
C PRO A 46 -3.61 -8.18 -14.99
N ALA A 47 -3.67 -8.58 -16.27
CA ALA A 47 -3.15 -9.87 -16.70
C ALA A 47 -1.65 -10.00 -16.38
N GLY A 48 -1.24 -11.17 -15.90
CA GLY A 48 0.14 -11.49 -15.56
C GLY A 48 0.66 -10.84 -14.27
N ALA A 49 -0.09 -9.91 -13.67
CA ALA A 49 0.32 -9.31 -12.40
C ALA A 49 0.10 -10.26 -11.23
N THR A 50 0.96 -10.15 -10.21
CA THR A 50 0.88 -10.87 -8.93
C THR A 50 0.57 -9.94 -7.78
N PHE A 51 -0.13 -10.46 -6.77
CA PHE A 51 -0.48 -9.67 -5.60
C PHE A 51 -0.26 -10.47 -4.32
N VAL A 52 0.47 -9.86 -3.39
CA VAL A 52 0.67 -10.36 -2.03
C VAL A 52 0.22 -9.31 -1.03
N THR A 53 -0.50 -9.72 0.00
CA THR A 53 -0.88 -8.86 1.11
C THR A 53 -0.46 -9.50 2.42
N ILE A 54 -0.11 -8.69 3.42
CA ILE A 54 0.40 -9.17 4.70
C ILE A 54 -0.28 -8.48 5.88
N GLU A 55 -0.65 -9.29 6.88
CA GLU A 55 -1.29 -8.84 8.12
C GLU A 55 -0.51 -9.36 9.33
N LEU A 56 -0.22 -8.45 10.25
CA LEU A 56 0.51 -8.77 11.48
C LEU A 56 -0.34 -9.52 12.49
N ASP A 57 -1.62 -9.19 12.58
CA ASP A 57 -2.57 -9.79 13.52
C ASP A 57 -3.07 -11.13 12.97
N PRO A 58 -2.87 -12.27 13.68
CA PRO A 58 -3.23 -13.59 13.16
C PRO A 58 -4.74 -13.77 12.99
N GLU A 59 -5.57 -13.15 13.83
CA GLU A 59 -7.04 -13.26 13.71
C GLU A 59 -7.52 -12.51 12.46
N ARG A 60 -6.99 -11.31 12.21
CA ARG A 60 -7.28 -10.56 11.00
C ARG A 60 -6.74 -11.25 9.74
N ALA A 61 -5.53 -11.81 9.81
CA ALA A 61 -4.97 -12.58 8.70
C ALA A 61 -5.85 -13.78 8.32
N LEU A 62 -6.42 -14.47 9.31
CA LEU A 62 -7.37 -15.56 9.07
C LEU A 62 -8.63 -15.06 8.34
N LEU A 63 -9.25 -13.99 8.84
CA LEU A 63 -10.43 -13.38 8.22
C LEU A 63 -10.15 -12.87 6.80
N ALA A 64 -8.98 -12.28 6.58
CA ALA A 64 -8.54 -11.85 5.26
C ALA A 64 -8.38 -13.02 4.29
N ARG A 65 -7.82 -14.16 4.74
CA ARG A 65 -7.72 -15.38 3.92
C ARG A 65 -9.09 -15.91 3.51
N GLU A 66 -10.06 -15.90 4.43
CA GLU A 66 -11.44 -16.28 4.12
C GLU A 66 -12.08 -15.33 3.11
N ALA A 67 -11.91 -14.03 3.33
CA ALA A 67 -12.46 -12.98 2.49
C ALA A 67 -11.89 -12.96 1.06
N LEU A 68 -10.64 -13.41 0.88
CA LEU A 68 -9.92 -13.44 -0.38
C LEU A 68 -9.82 -14.85 -0.99
N ALA A 69 -10.50 -15.84 -0.39
CA ALA A 69 -10.49 -17.20 -0.89
C ALA A 69 -10.97 -17.30 -2.35
N GLY A 70 -10.25 -18.07 -3.15
CA GLY A 70 -10.54 -18.22 -4.58
C GLY A 70 -10.13 -17.05 -5.47
N THR A 71 -9.51 -16.01 -4.90
CA THR A 71 -8.92 -14.90 -5.66
C THR A 71 -7.45 -15.15 -6.02
N ARG A 72 -6.83 -14.19 -6.70
CA ARG A 72 -5.39 -14.22 -7.04
C ARG A 72 -4.49 -13.63 -5.93
N ALA A 73 -5.05 -13.26 -4.78
CA ALA A 73 -4.29 -12.73 -3.66
C ALA A 73 -3.57 -13.84 -2.90
N GLU A 74 -2.30 -13.63 -2.57
CA GLU A 74 -1.57 -14.40 -1.57
C GLU A 74 -1.63 -13.64 -0.25
N VAL A 75 -2.21 -14.23 0.80
CA VAL A 75 -2.33 -13.62 2.13
C VAL A 75 -1.29 -14.21 3.06
N LEU A 76 -0.36 -13.36 3.50
CA LEU A 76 0.68 -13.70 4.48
C LEU A 76 0.26 -13.23 5.89
N GLU A 77 0.82 -13.89 6.89
CA GLU A 77 0.70 -13.52 8.30
C GLU A 77 2.09 -13.24 8.85
N GLY A 78 2.24 -12.14 9.58
CA GLY A 78 3.49 -11.78 10.24
C GLY A 78 3.97 -10.37 9.93
N ASP A 79 5.19 -10.05 10.38
CA ASP A 79 5.82 -8.78 10.06
C ASP A 79 6.25 -8.76 8.58
N TRP A 80 5.88 -7.71 7.89
CA TRP A 80 6.23 -7.54 6.46
C TRP A 80 7.74 -7.52 6.22
N ARG A 81 8.54 -7.09 7.21
CA ARG A 81 10.01 -7.07 7.13
C ARG A 81 10.63 -8.44 6.98
N ASP A 82 9.97 -9.47 7.50
CA ASP A 82 10.43 -10.85 7.42
C ASP A 82 10.06 -11.52 6.09
N HIS A 83 9.06 -10.98 5.39
CA HIS A 83 8.46 -11.64 4.22
C HIS A 83 8.64 -10.89 2.90
N LEU A 84 8.40 -9.57 2.86
CA LEU A 84 8.37 -8.82 1.61
C LEU A 84 9.74 -8.54 1.00
N PRO A 85 10.85 -8.31 1.75
CA PRO A 85 12.16 -8.09 1.15
C PRO A 85 12.64 -9.22 0.24
N GLN A 86 12.29 -10.47 0.58
CA GLN A 86 12.64 -11.64 -0.22
C GLN A 86 11.83 -11.74 -1.52
N ARG A 87 10.75 -10.98 -1.64
CA ARG A 87 9.82 -10.92 -2.76
C ARG A 87 9.95 -9.65 -3.59
N ALA A 88 10.72 -8.69 -3.10
CA ALA A 88 11.01 -7.44 -3.80
C ALA A 88 11.83 -7.68 -5.09
N PRO A 89 11.85 -6.74 -6.05
CA PRO A 89 11.17 -5.45 -6.00
C PRO A 89 9.71 -5.52 -6.43
N PHE A 90 8.92 -4.52 -5.99
CA PHE A 90 7.50 -4.38 -6.33
C PHE A 90 7.27 -3.16 -7.23
N ASP A 91 6.30 -3.28 -8.14
CA ASP A 91 5.86 -2.20 -9.03
C ASP A 91 4.83 -1.27 -8.38
N ALA A 92 4.12 -1.76 -7.36
CA ALA A 92 3.29 -0.95 -6.49
C ALA A 92 3.23 -1.55 -5.08
N VAL A 93 3.26 -0.69 -4.07
CA VAL A 93 3.06 -1.03 -2.67
C VAL A 93 1.98 -0.11 -2.10
N PHE A 94 0.92 -0.70 -1.60
CA PHE A 94 -0.05 0.00 -0.76
C PHE A 94 0.30 -0.26 0.70
N ALA A 95 0.60 0.79 1.45
CA ALA A 95 0.98 0.68 2.85
C ALA A 95 -0.05 1.37 3.74
N ASP A 96 -0.84 0.54 4.44
CA ASP A 96 -1.77 0.97 5.47
C ASP A 96 -1.14 0.77 6.86
N GLY A 97 -1.31 1.76 7.75
CA GLY A 97 -0.81 1.71 9.11
C GLY A 97 0.60 2.28 9.33
N GLY A 98 1.09 2.07 10.56
CA GLY A 98 2.37 2.60 11.03
C GLY A 98 3.57 1.75 10.59
N VAL A 99 4.00 1.89 9.35
CA VAL A 99 5.18 1.21 8.81
C VAL A 99 6.38 2.16 8.71
N GLY A 100 7.59 1.63 8.69
CA GLY A 100 8.80 2.39 8.40
C GLY A 100 8.91 2.68 6.90
N TYR A 101 8.50 3.87 6.46
CA TYR A 101 8.43 4.19 5.04
C TYR A 101 9.80 4.25 4.36
N GLU A 102 10.86 4.58 5.07
CA GLU A 102 12.23 4.50 4.54
C GLU A 102 12.57 3.08 4.04
N GLU A 103 12.17 2.06 4.82
CA GLU A 103 12.35 0.65 4.46
C GLU A 103 11.40 0.21 3.34
N VAL A 104 10.18 0.75 3.29
CA VAL A 104 9.20 0.46 2.22
C VAL A 104 9.71 0.94 0.85
N VAL A 105 10.43 2.06 0.80
CA VAL A 105 11.04 2.57 -0.44
C VAL A 105 12.04 1.56 -1.03
N ASP A 106 12.74 0.80 -0.18
CA ASP A 106 13.68 -0.22 -0.63
C ASP A 106 13.00 -1.41 -1.31
N LEU A 107 11.72 -1.62 -1.05
CA LEU A 107 10.92 -2.66 -1.70
C LEU A 107 10.51 -2.31 -3.14
N LEU A 108 10.58 -1.04 -3.54
CA LEU A 108 10.07 -0.59 -4.84
C LEU A 108 11.07 -0.88 -5.97
N ALA A 109 10.55 -1.30 -7.11
CA ALA A 109 11.28 -1.26 -8.38
C ALA A 109 11.53 0.20 -8.83
N PRO A 110 12.51 0.48 -9.68
CA PRO A 110 12.57 1.75 -10.40
C PRO A 110 11.25 2.01 -11.15
N GLY A 111 10.63 3.17 -10.95
CA GLY A 111 9.27 3.47 -11.44
C GLY A 111 8.14 2.82 -10.62
N GLY A 112 8.49 2.10 -9.55
CA GLY A 112 7.51 1.55 -8.62
C GLY A 112 6.83 2.64 -7.80
N ILE A 113 5.57 2.41 -7.43
CA ILE A 113 4.71 3.37 -6.74
C ILE A 113 4.47 2.91 -5.31
N VAL A 114 4.55 3.81 -4.34
CA VAL A 114 3.98 3.60 -3.00
C VAL A 114 2.82 4.55 -2.76
N VAL A 115 1.76 4.03 -2.15
CA VAL A 115 0.62 4.82 -1.67
C VAL A 115 0.52 4.67 -0.17
N LYS A 116 0.50 5.81 0.53
CA LYS A 116 0.17 5.92 1.96
C LYS A 116 -1.12 6.70 2.09
N ASP A 117 -2.11 6.11 2.73
CA ASP A 117 -3.38 6.76 3.05
C ASP A 117 -3.47 7.21 4.51
N ASP A 118 -4.67 7.62 4.91
CA ASP A 118 -5.04 7.95 6.30
C ASP A 118 -4.21 9.12 6.90
N LEU A 119 -3.95 10.14 6.06
CA LEU A 119 -3.28 11.36 6.49
C LEU A 119 -4.30 12.48 6.68
N THR A 120 -4.13 13.27 7.75
CA THR A 120 -4.87 14.52 7.91
C THR A 120 -4.36 15.55 6.88
N PRO A 121 -5.24 16.13 6.05
CA PRO A 121 -4.83 17.08 5.02
C PRO A 121 -4.09 18.29 5.59
N GLY A 122 -3.04 18.72 4.88
CA GLY A 122 -2.30 19.95 5.21
C GLY A 122 -1.49 19.86 6.51
N GLY A 123 -1.20 18.67 7.00
CA GLY A 123 -0.28 18.48 8.11
C GLY A 123 1.14 18.96 7.77
N PRO A 124 1.95 19.35 8.77
CA PRO A 124 3.32 19.76 8.54
C PRO A 124 4.15 18.61 8.03
N ILE A 125 5.15 18.88 7.19
CA ILE A 125 6.15 17.88 6.79
C ILE A 125 7.14 17.68 7.92
N GLU A 126 7.68 18.78 8.45
CA GLU A 126 8.65 18.76 9.55
C GLU A 126 8.04 18.19 10.82
N GLY A 127 8.66 17.15 11.38
CA GLY A 127 8.21 16.44 12.56
C GLY A 127 7.17 15.33 12.31
N ASP A 128 6.75 15.13 11.06
CA ASP A 128 5.94 14.00 10.63
C ASP A 128 6.82 12.98 9.90
N ALA A 129 7.20 11.91 10.60
CA ALA A 129 8.13 10.90 10.07
C ALA A 129 7.66 10.28 8.75
N THR A 130 6.36 10.12 8.56
CA THR A 130 5.79 9.58 7.32
C THR A 130 5.95 10.56 6.16
N ARG A 131 5.61 11.83 6.38
CA ARG A 131 5.75 12.87 5.36
C ARG A 131 7.22 13.13 5.03
N GLU A 132 8.08 13.18 6.03
CA GLU A 132 9.52 13.32 5.82
C GLU A 132 10.08 12.17 4.98
N ALA A 133 9.77 10.93 5.32
CA ALA A 133 10.26 9.74 4.63
C ALA A 133 9.77 9.64 3.18
N LEU A 134 8.58 10.12 2.87
CA LEU A 134 8.02 10.00 1.52
C LEU A 134 8.16 11.26 0.67
N LEU A 135 8.01 12.46 1.27
CA LEU A 135 8.03 13.71 0.52
C LEU A 135 9.43 14.31 0.37
N LEU A 136 10.37 13.95 1.27
CA LEU A 136 11.74 14.49 1.25
C LEU A 136 12.80 13.47 0.80
N ASP A 137 12.45 12.21 0.60
CA ASP A 137 13.41 11.20 0.12
C ASP A 137 13.86 11.53 -1.32
N PRO A 138 15.17 11.76 -1.56
CA PRO A 138 15.66 12.11 -2.89
C PRO A 138 15.48 11.01 -3.94
N ARG A 139 15.21 9.78 -3.52
CA ARG A 139 14.92 8.65 -4.42
C ARG A 139 13.51 8.67 -4.98
N LEU A 140 12.64 9.53 -4.45
CA LEU A 140 11.23 9.59 -4.78
C LEU A 140 10.86 10.87 -5.54
N GLU A 141 9.82 10.76 -6.37
CA GLU A 141 8.99 11.87 -6.81
C GLU A 141 7.63 11.68 -6.12
N ALA A 142 7.26 12.59 -5.24
CA ALA A 142 6.12 12.37 -4.36
C ALA A 142 5.23 13.61 -4.22
N THR A 143 3.95 13.37 -3.97
CA THR A 143 2.98 14.42 -3.69
C THR A 143 1.93 13.94 -2.70
N GLU A 144 1.44 14.85 -1.86
CA GLU A 144 0.24 14.63 -1.06
C GLU A 144 -0.98 15.10 -1.86
N ILE A 145 -1.99 14.26 -1.93
CA ILE A 145 -3.25 14.53 -2.64
C ILE A 145 -4.43 14.45 -1.67
N LEU A 146 -5.39 15.35 -1.83
CA LEU A 146 -6.66 15.27 -1.13
C LEU A 146 -7.51 14.17 -1.75
N VAL A 147 -7.93 13.21 -0.94
CA VAL A 147 -8.85 12.15 -1.35
C VAL A 147 -10.28 12.53 -0.98
N THR A 148 -10.44 13.10 0.21
CA THR A 148 -11.66 13.75 0.68
C THR A 148 -11.31 15.05 1.39
N ALA A 149 -12.30 15.79 1.87
CA ALA A 149 -12.04 16.99 2.68
C ALA A 149 -11.29 16.70 4.00
N GLU A 150 -11.36 15.46 4.48
CA GLU A 150 -10.86 15.04 5.79
C GLU A 150 -9.68 14.06 5.69
N MET A 151 -9.38 13.57 4.49
CA MET A 151 -8.33 12.57 4.26
C MET A 151 -7.44 12.91 3.07
N ALA A 152 -6.15 12.77 3.27
CA ALA A 152 -5.14 12.85 2.23
C ALA A 152 -4.38 11.53 2.09
N CYS A 153 -3.80 11.33 0.91
CA CYS A 153 -2.85 10.26 0.63
C CYS A 153 -1.54 10.86 0.11
N ILE A 154 -0.43 10.18 0.37
CA ILE A 154 0.81 10.43 -0.37
C ILE A 154 0.94 9.35 -1.45
N VAL A 155 1.18 9.80 -2.66
CA VAL A 155 1.58 8.96 -3.79
C VAL A 155 3.02 9.30 -4.13
N ALA A 156 3.88 8.31 -4.11
CA ALA A 156 5.29 8.48 -4.42
C ALA A 156 5.77 7.45 -5.44
N VAL A 157 6.63 7.87 -6.34
CA VAL A 157 7.22 7.01 -7.39
C VAL A 157 8.72 6.95 -7.18
N ARG A 158 9.30 5.75 -7.13
CA ARG A 158 10.75 5.59 -7.10
C ARG A 158 11.35 6.02 -8.43
N ARG A 159 12.26 6.99 -8.38
CA ARG A 159 12.98 7.48 -9.57
C ARG A 159 13.75 6.35 -10.24
N SER A 160 13.74 6.37 -11.56
CA SER A 160 14.69 5.57 -12.35
C SER A 160 16.00 6.36 -12.37
N SER A 161 17.06 5.82 -11.77
CA SER A 161 18.39 6.43 -11.80
C SER A 161 18.92 6.48 -13.23
#